data_6a814af639037fa5987901194a824145
#
_entry.id   6a814af639037fa5987901194a824145
#
_cell.length_a   1.000
_cell.length_b   1.000
_cell.length_c   1.000
_cell.angle_alpha   90.00
_cell.angle_beta   90.00
_cell.angle_gamma   90.00
#
_symmetry.space_group_name_H-M   'P 1'
#
loop_
_entity.id
_entity.type
_entity.pdbx_description
1 polymer ?
#
loop_
_entity_poly.entity_id
_entity_poly.type
_entity_poly.pdbx_seq_one_letter_code
_entity_poly.pdbx_strand_id
1 'polypeptide(L)'
;DAYGEDVQEHSPPSWKLDPLIVITALAAVTKHIGLTATVSTTYNEPYQVARQFAAVDYLSGGRAAWNVVTTSNADAAALFGKDQHLQHAIRYKRAEEFVDVVKKLWHSRELESLVINKETGQFYNLDHVHRVEHDGEFFKVHGYLDATATPQGHPVIVQAGSSEPGKELAARTAEVIFTAWQTLEDAQKFYRDVKGRLAKYGRRKDELLIMPGVFITVAKTEEEARAKQKQLNSYILPEVGLQYLSRFLGVDVSKLDPDGPIPELAEYTLDRTDPRIRANIIKGIAERHGYTKVRELYEHIAGARGHREIVGTPQQIADYLQEWFENEAADGFNIMPPTFPQGLQDIVDLVIPEL
;
A
#
# COMPACT_ATOMS: atom_id res chain seq x y z
N ASP A 1 6.49 -5.41 -9.71
CA ASP A 1 7.39 -4.52 -10.43
C ASP A 1 8.41 -5.38 -11.17
N ALA A 2 8.55 -5.19 -12.48
CA ALA A 2 9.59 -5.85 -13.25
C ALA A 2 10.93 -5.18 -12.95
N TYR A 3 11.94 -5.99 -12.64
CA TYR A 3 13.32 -5.54 -12.55
C TYR A 3 14.00 -5.80 -13.88
N GLY A 4 15.06 -5.05 -14.22
CA GLY A 4 15.90 -5.36 -15.39
C GLY A 4 16.44 -6.79 -15.32
N GLU A 5 16.64 -7.44 -16.45
CA GLU A 5 17.04 -8.86 -16.52
C GLU A 5 18.35 -9.13 -15.76
N ASP A 6 19.27 -8.19 -15.79
CA ASP A 6 20.59 -8.22 -15.16
C ASP A 6 20.57 -8.22 -13.60
N VAL A 7 19.44 -7.89 -12.98
CA VAL A 7 19.30 -7.85 -11.51
C VAL A 7 18.32 -8.90 -11.00
N GLN A 8 17.50 -9.49 -11.87
CA GLN A 8 16.55 -10.52 -11.48
C GLN A 8 17.25 -11.74 -10.84
N GLU A 9 18.46 -12.06 -11.28
CA GLU A 9 19.25 -13.17 -10.73
C GLU A 9 19.55 -12.99 -9.23
N HIS A 10 19.70 -11.74 -8.77
CA HIS A 10 20.08 -11.40 -7.40
C HIS A 10 18.96 -10.70 -6.61
N SER A 11 17.76 -10.59 -7.18
CA SER A 11 16.66 -9.87 -6.57
C SER A 11 15.50 -10.81 -6.21
N PRO A 12 15.21 -11.02 -4.92
CA PRO A 12 14.10 -11.87 -4.48
C PRO A 12 12.69 -11.38 -4.86
N PRO A 13 12.48 -10.12 -5.28
CA PRO A 13 11.12 -9.61 -5.56
C PRO A 13 10.40 -10.22 -6.76
N SER A 14 11.08 -10.96 -7.62
CA SER A 14 10.44 -11.61 -8.79
C SER A 14 9.58 -12.83 -8.43
N TRP A 15 9.77 -13.40 -7.25
CA TRP A 15 8.97 -14.53 -6.77
C TRP A 15 7.82 -14.06 -5.87
N LYS A 16 6.68 -13.73 -6.49
CA LYS A 16 5.49 -13.26 -5.78
C LYS A 16 4.30 -14.14 -6.12
N LEU A 17 3.51 -14.46 -5.10
CA LEU A 17 2.19 -15.04 -5.28
C LEU A 17 1.16 -13.93 -5.53
N ASP A 18 0.08 -14.27 -6.25
CA ASP A 18 -1.03 -13.34 -6.41
C ASP A 18 -1.65 -13.02 -5.05
N PRO A 19 -1.76 -11.72 -4.67
CA PRO A 19 -2.20 -11.33 -3.34
C PRO A 19 -3.64 -11.76 -3.03
N LEU A 20 -4.53 -11.77 -4.02
CA LEU A 20 -5.92 -12.18 -3.81
C LEU A 20 -6.02 -13.68 -3.54
N ILE A 21 -5.22 -14.50 -4.23
CA ILE A 21 -5.13 -15.95 -3.99
C ILE A 21 -4.59 -16.21 -2.59
N VAL A 22 -3.54 -15.48 -2.17
CA VAL A 22 -2.94 -15.63 -0.84
C VAL A 22 -3.94 -15.30 0.27
N ILE A 23 -4.63 -14.15 0.20
CA ILE A 23 -5.59 -13.79 1.25
C ILE A 23 -6.80 -14.74 1.28
N THR A 24 -7.17 -15.33 0.14
CA THR A 24 -8.23 -16.37 0.10
C THR A 24 -7.81 -17.61 0.86
N ALA A 25 -6.57 -18.07 0.67
CA ALA A 25 -6.03 -19.20 1.44
C ALA A 25 -5.95 -18.88 2.94
N LEU A 26 -5.51 -17.68 3.30
CA LEU A 26 -5.44 -17.21 4.69
C LEU A 26 -6.83 -17.07 5.32
N ALA A 27 -7.87 -16.73 4.57
CA ALA A 27 -9.24 -16.66 5.06
C ALA A 27 -9.72 -18.00 5.63
N ALA A 28 -9.29 -19.11 5.02
CA ALA A 28 -9.69 -20.45 5.45
C ALA A 28 -9.00 -20.92 6.75
N VAL A 29 -7.83 -20.37 7.09
CA VAL A 29 -7.00 -20.82 8.23
C VAL A 29 -6.90 -19.78 9.36
N THR A 30 -7.48 -18.61 9.20
CA THR A 30 -7.51 -17.54 10.20
C THR A 30 -8.94 -17.18 10.60
N LYS A 31 -9.12 -16.57 11.79
CA LYS A 31 -10.46 -16.27 12.33
C LYS A 31 -10.71 -14.78 12.61
N HIS A 32 -9.69 -14.01 12.92
CA HIS A 32 -9.83 -12.65 13.45
C HIS A 32 -9.12 -11.57 12.61
N ILE A 33 -7.98 -11.92 12.00
CA ILE A 33 -7.18 -10.95 11.26
C ILE A 33 -7.90 -10.48 9.99
N GLY A 34 -7.88 -9.16 9.75
CA GLY A 34 -8.31 -8.57 8.48
C GLY A 34 -7.34 -8.93 7.34
N LEU A 35 -7.85 -9.08 6.15
CA LEU A 35 -7.13 -9.62 4.99
C LEU A 35 -7.19 -8.63 3.84
N THR A 36 -6.07 -7.99 3.54
CA THR A 36 -5.97 -6.96 2.48
C THR A 36 -5.22 -7.49 1.27
N ALA A 37 -5.80 -7.34 0.08
CA ALA A 37 -5.11 -7.60 -1.18
C ALA A 37 -5.04 -6.34 -2.05
N THR A 38 -3.91 -6.16 -2.73
CA THR A 38 -3.73 -5.10 -3.73
C THR A 38 -4.23 -5.58 -5.08
N VAL A 39 -5.22 -4.87 -5.64
CA VAL A 39 -5.70 -5.09 -7.02
C VAL A 39 -5.82 -3.77 -7.74
N SER A 40 -5.18 -3.70 -8.92
CA SER A 40 -5.11 -2.47 -9.71
C SER A 40 -6.43 -2.18 -10.45
N THR A 41 -6.80 -0.91 -10.50
CA THR A 41 -7.91 -0.42 -11.31
C THR A 41 -7.54 -0.22 -12.78
N THR A 42 -6.24 -0.18 -13.12
CA THR A 42 -5.78 0.13 -14.48
C THR A 42 -5.96 -1.03 -15.46
N TYR A 43 -5.68 -2.26 -15.00
CA TYR A 43 -5.65 -3.44 -15.86
C TYR A 43 -6.63 -4.55 -15.42
N ASN A 44 -7.68 -4.17 -14.68
CA ASN A 44 -8.76 -5.07 -14.28
C ASN A 44 -10.12 -4.51 -14.67
N GLU A 45 -11.15 -5.33 -14.55
CA GLU A 45 -12.54 -4.96 -14.79
C GLU A 45 -13.33 -4.90 -13.48
N PRO A 46 -14.20 -3.87 -13.29
CA PRO A 46 -14.92 -3.65 -12.03
C PRO A 46 -15.77 -4.85 -11.59
N TYR A 47 -16.48 -5.48 -12.52
CA TYR A 47 -17.32 -6.64 -12.22
C TYR A 47 -16.51 -7.80 -11.67
N GLN A 48 -15.36 -8.09 -12.28
CA GLN A 48 -14.49 -9.19 -11.82
C GLN A 48 -13.95 -8.92 -10.42
N VAL A 49 -13.45 -7.70 -10.17
CA VAL A 49 -12.92 -7.30 -8.87
C VAL A 49 -14.02 -7.33 -7.80
N ALA A 50 -15.21 -6.79 -8.10
CA ALA A 50 -16.35 -6.83 -7.19
C ALA A 50 -16.70 -8.27 -6.80
N ARG A 51 -16.78 -9.19 -7.77
CA ARG A 51 -17.12 -10.59 -7.55
C ARG A 51 -16.05 -11.32 -6.72
N GLN A 52 -14.78 -11.09 -7.01
CA GLN A 52 -13.66 -11.73 -6.30
C GLN A 52 -13.62 -11.29 -4.83
N PHE A 53 -13.70 -9.99 -4.56
CA PHE A 53 -13.67 -9.50 -3.18
C PHE A 53 -14.93 -9.84 -2.40
N ALA A 54 -16.11 -9.89 -3.03
CA ALA A 54 -17.32 -10.38 -2.39
C ALA A 54 -17.16 -11.84 -1.93
N ALA A 55 -16.55 -12.68 -2.77
CA ALA A 55 -16.27 -14.07 -2.41
C ALA A 55 -15.29 -14.19 -1.23
N VAL A 56 -14.19 -13.41 -1.23
CA VAL A 56 -13.23 -13.41 -0.11
C VAL A 56 -13.88 -12.88 1.16
N ASP A 57 -14.70 -11.85 1.06
CA ASP A 57 -15.41 -11.27 2.20
C ASP A 57 -16.36 -12.30 2.84
N TYR A 58 -17.12 -12.99 2.02
CA TYR A 58 -18.01 -14.06 2.47
C TYR A 58 -17.23 -15.22 3.13
N LEU A 59 -16.18 -15.72 2.47
CA LEU A 59 -15.36 -16.83 2.97
C LEU A 59 -14.63 -16.49 4.27
N SER A 60 -14.25 -15.25 4.44
CA SER A 60 -13.55 -14.76 5.64
C SER A 60 -14.50 -14.36 6.79
N GLY A 61 -15.82 -14.33 6.55
CA GLY A 61 -16.78 -13.82 7.52
C GLY A 61 -16.66 -12.32 7.76
N GLY A 62 -16.48 -11.53 6.70
CA GLY A 62 -16.45 -10.07 6.77
C GLY A 62 -15.08 -9.50 7.16
N ARG A 63 -13.98 -10.03 6.64
CA ARG A 63 -12.61 -9.58 6.96
C ARG A 63 -11.80 -9.13 5.75
N ALA A 64 -12.41 -9.07 4.56
CA ALA A 64 -11.71 -8.67 3.34
C ALA A 64 -11.51 -7.17 3.24
N ALA A 65 -10.39 -6.76 2.67
CA ALA A 65 -10.07 -5.39 2.32
C ALA A 65 -9.38 -5.31 0.95
N TRP A 66 -9.70 -4.28 0.19
CA TRP A 66 -9.13 -4.04 -1.13
C TRP A 66 -8.22 -2.81 -1.11
N ASN A 67 -6.92 -3.02 -1.32
CA ASN A 67 -5.98 -1.93 -1.56
C ASN A 67 -6.07 -1.50 -3.03
N VAL A 68 -6.67 -0.35 -3.25
CA VAL A 68 -6.94 0.26 -4.55
C VAL A 68 -5.69 0.96 -5.06
N VAL A 69 -5.13 0.49 -6.17
CA VAL A 69 -3.96 1.13 -6.80
C VAL A 69 -4.20 1.39 -8.29
N THR A 70 -3.43 2.33 -8.85
CA THR A 70 -3.52 2.73 -10.26
C THR A 70 -2.34 2.27 -11.10
N THR A 71 -1.55 1.31 -10.65
CA THR A 71 -0.31 0.80 -11.28
C THR A 71 0.63 1.94 -11.69
N SER A 72 1.72 2.11 -10.98
CA SER A 72 2.71 3.16 -11.29
C SER A 72 3.77 2.71 -12.31
N ASN A 73 3.98 1.39 -12.46
CA ASN A 73 4.97 0.83 -13.37
C ASN A 73 4.47 0.87 -14.83
N ALA A 74 5.18 1.60 -15.68
CA ALA A 74 4.85 1.72 -17.11
C ALA A 74 5.03 0.41 -17.89
N ASP A 75 5.99 -0.43 -17.49
CA ASP A 75 6.31 -1.69 -18.18
C ASP A 75 5.15 -2.70 -18.08
N ALA A 76 4.29 -2.53 -17.08
CA ALA A 76 3.10 -3.37 -16.95
C ALA A 76 2.17 -3.30 -18.18
N ALA A 77 2.15 -2.20 -18.92
CA ALA A 77 1.30 -2.05 -20.11
C ALA A 77 1.51 -3.16 -21.13
N ALA A 78 2.76 -3.49 -21.44
CA ALA A 78 3.10 -4.54 -22.41
C ALA A 78 2.59 -5.92 -21.98
N LEU A 79 2.59 -6.23 -20.67
CA LEU A 79 2.09 -7.50 -20.13
C LEU A 79 0.58 -7.65 -20.29
N PHE A 80 -0.15 -6.54 -20.46
CA PHE A 80 -1.58 -6.51 -20.73
C PHE A 80 -1.91 -6.19 -22.20
N GLY A 81 -0.93 -6.35 -23.13
CA GLY A 81 -1.12 -6.14 -24.56
C GLY A 81 -1.43 -4.68 -24.92
N LYS A 82 -0.90 -3.73 -24.17
CA LYS A 82 -1.06 -2.30 -24.43
C LYS A 82 0.26 -1.70 -24.90
N ASP A 83 0.21 -0.87 -25.94
CA ASP A 83 1.40 -0.19 -26.48
C ASP A 83 1.93 0.89 -25.54
N GLN A 84 1.06 1.48 -24.73
CA GLN A 84 1.41 2.57 -23.83
C GLN A 84 0.68 2.47 -22.49
N HIS A 85 1.37 2.87 -21.44
CA HIS A 85 0.77 3.05 -20.12
C HIS A 85 -0.12 4.30 -20.09
N LEU A 86 -1.28 4.20 -19.42
CA LEU A 86 -2.17 5.34 -19.28
C LEU A 86 -1.51 6.47 -18.49
N GLN A 87 -1.74 7.71 -18.92
CA GLN A 87 -1.29 8.90 -18.20
C GLN A 87 -1.84 8.94 -16.78
N HIS A 88 -1.08 9.51 -15.86
CA HIS A 88 -1.40 9.56 -14.42
C HIS A 88 -2.81 10.11 -14.14
N ALA A 89 -3.18 11.24 -14.75
CA ALA A 89 -4.49 11.86 -14.55
C ALA A 89 -5.64 10.94 -15.03
N ILE A 90 -5.46 10.27 -16.18
CA ILE A 90 -6.46 9.34 -16.73
C ILE A 90 -6.61 8.11 -15.83
N ARG A 91 -5.50 7.58 -15.29
CA ARG A 91 -5.56 6.45 -14.37
C ARG A 91 -6.37 6.75 -13.12
N TYR A 92 -6.24 7.95 -12.55
CA TYR A 92 -7.03 8.35 -11.38
C TYR A 92 -8.50 8.59 -11.70
N LYS A 93 -8.85 9.21 -12.84
CA LYS A 93 -10.24 9.32 -13.29
C LYS A 93 -10.88 7.94 -13.47
N ARG A 94 -10.15 7.03 -14.14
CA ARG A 94 -10.60 5.64 -14.32
C ARG A 94 -10.76 4.92 -12.96
N ALA A 95 -9.83 5.12 -12.02
CA ALA A 95 -9.90 4.52 -10.69
C ALA A 95 -11.11 5.02 -9.89
N GLU A 96 -11.42 6.29 -10.00
CA GLU A 96 -12.57 6.90 -9.35
C GLU A 96 -13.88 6.27 -9.81
N GLU A 97 -14.08 6.17 -11.13
CA GLU A 97 -15.25 5.50 -11.71
C GLU A 97 -15.27 4.00 -11.41
N PHE A 98 -14.09 3.35 -11.43
CA PHE A 98 -13.95 1.93 -11.12
C PHE A 98 -14.45 1.62 -9.69
N VAL A 99 -13.99 2.38 -8.70
CA VAL A 99 -14.40 2.19 -7.30
C VAL A 99 -15.91 2.43 -7.15
N ASP A 100 -16.45 3.43 -7.81
CA ASP A 100 -17.90 3.69 -7.78
C ASP A 100 -18.72 2.52 -8.33
N VAL A 101 -18.29 1.96 -9.46
CA VAL A 101 -18.95 0.79 -10.06
C VAL A 101 -18.84 -0.43 -9.16
N VAL A 102 -17.66 -0.69 -8.60
CA VAL A 102 -17.45 -1.81 -7.68
C VAL A 102 -18.35 -1.69 -6.43
N LYS A 103 -18.42 -0.51 -5.83
CA LYS A 103 -19.30 -0.27 -4.68
C LYS A 103 -20.78 -0.44 -5.04
N LYS A 104 -21.24 0.07 -6.19
CA LYS A 104 -22.61 -0.17 -6.68
C LYS A 104 -22.91 -1.65 -6.85
N LEU A 105 -21.95 -2.43 -7.38
CA LEU A 105 -22.10 -3.87 -7.54
C LEU A 105 -22.20 -4.58 -6.19
N TRP A 106 -21.39 -4.25 -5.20
CA TRP A 106 -21.50 -4.83 -3.85
C TRP A 106 -22.84 -4.52 -3.19
N HIS A 107 -23.32 -3.27 -3.31
CA HIS A 107 -24.61 -2.86 -2.77
C HIS A 107 -25.82 -3.32 -3.62
N SER A 108 -25.58 -3.98 -4.76
CA SER A 108 -26.68 -4.55 -5.56
C SER A 108 -27.36 -5.75 -4.92
N ARG A 109 -26.75 -6.33 -3.89
CA ARG A 109 -27.32 -7.42 -3.07
C ARG A 109 -27.08 -7.13 -1.60
N GLU A 110 -28.16 -6.91 -0.87
CA GLU A 110 -28.14 -6.81 0.59
C GLU A 110 -28.11 -8.22 1.22
N LEU A 111 -27.62 -8.34 2.45
CA LEU A 111 -27.61 -9.62 3.17
C LEU A 111 -28.99 -10.21 3.33
N GLU A 112 -29.98 -9.36 3.57
CA GLU A 112 -31.39 -9.68 3.71
C GLU A 112 -32.04 -10.21 2.43
N SER A 113 -31.37 -10.06 1.28
CA SER A 113 -31.82 -10.64 0.02
C SER A 113 -31.83 -12.18 0.04
N LEU A 114 -30.99 -12.81 0.86
CA LEU A 114 -30.86 -14.25 0.93
C LEU A 114 -31.87 -14.84 1.94
N VAL A 115 -32.93 -15.46 1.44
CA VAL A 115 -34.04 -16.02 2.27
C VAL A 115 -33.88 -17.52 2.51
N ILE A 116 -33.58 -18.30 1.47
CA ILE A 116 -33.43 -19.75 1.49
C ILE A 116 -34.60 -20.47 2.20
N ASN A 117 -35.83 -20.11 1.82
CA ASN A 117 -37.01 -20.77 2.37
C ASN A 117 -37.30 -22.08 1.63
N LYS A 118 -37.09 -23.21 2.31
CA LYS A 118 -37.28 -24.55 1.75
C LYS A 118 -38.77 -24.95 1.56
N GLU A 119 -39.68 -24.35 2.31
CA GLU A 119 -41.11 -24.64 2.22
C GLU A 119 -41.74 -24.01 1.01
N THR A 120 -41.38 -22.74 0.73
CA THR A 120 -41.93 -22.00 -0.39
C THR A 120 -41.09 -22.09 -1.67
N GLY A 121 -39.83 -22.57 -1.56
CA GLY A 121 -38.84 -22.58 -2.63
C GLY A 121 -38.26 -21.20 -2.94
N GLN A 122 -38.55 -20.20 -2.12
CA GLN A 122 -38.02 -18.85 -2.26
C GLN A 122 -36.55 -18.80 -1.85
N PHE A 123 -35.67 -18.44 -2.77
CA PHE A 123 -34.23 -18.31 -2.51
C PHE A 123 -33.81 -16.88 -2.19
N TYR A 124 -34.37 -15.92 -2.92
CA TYR A 124 -34.09 -14.48 -2.74
C TYR A 124 -35.38 -13.68 -2.46
N ASN A 125 -35.23 -12.63 -1.65
CA ASN A 125 -36.17 -11.51 -1.60
C ASN A 125 -35.69 -10.41 -2.57
N LEU A 126 -36.43 -10.18 -3.63
CA LEU A 126 -36.05 -9.23 -4.68
C LEU A 126 -36.16 -7.77 -4.25
N ASP A 127 -36.85 -7.45 -3.16
CA ASP A 127 -36.92 -6.09 -2.61
C ASP A 127 -35.55 -5.61 -2.10
N HIS A 128 -34.65 -6.56 -1.79
CA HIS A 128 -33.27 -6.33 -1.35
C HIS A 128 -32.23 -6.60 -2.46
N VAL A 129 -32.66 -6.57 -3.72
CA VAL A 129 -31.78 -6.74 -4.89
C VAL A 129 -31.93 -5.54 -5.82
N HIS A 130 -30.86 -4.77 -5.98
CA HIS A 130 -30.87 -3.48 -6.68
C HIS A 130 -30.09 -3.58 -8.00
N ARG A 131 -30.76 -3.29 -9.11
CA ARG A 131 -30.12 -3.29 -10.41
C ARG A 131 -29.16 -2.11 -10.53
N VAL A 132 -27.91 -2.40 -10.89
CA VAL A 132 -26.91 -1.39 -11.25
C VAL A 132 -27.18 -0.95 -12.70
N GLU A 133 -27.29 0.37 -12.89
CA GLU A 133 -27.35 1.03 -14.18
C GLU A 133 -26.25 2.09 -14.19
N HIS A 134 -25.17 1.83 -14.94
CA HIS A 134 -24.01 2.72 -15.00
C HIS A 134 -23.53 2.86 -16.43
N ASP A 135 -23.59 4.08 -16.97
CA ASP A 135 -23.04 4.51 -18.25
C ASP A 135 -22.05 5.64 -18.00
N GLY A 136 -20.79 5.30 -17.80
CA GLY A 136 -19.73 6.25 -17.51
C GLY A 136 -18.77 6.47 -18.68
N GLU A 137 -17.71 7.21 -18.41
CA GLU A 137 -16.64 7.50 -19.37
C GLU A 137 -15.81 6.23 -19.69
N PHE A 138 -15.55 5.42 -18.67
CA PHE A 138 -14.66 4.25 -18.77
C PHE A 138 -15.41 2.91 -18.72
N PHE A 139 -16.58 2.87 -18.11
CA PHE A 139 -17.32 1.63 -17.89
C PHE A 139 -18.80 1.76 -18.21
N LYS A 140 -19.35 0.65 -18.71
CA LYS A 140 -20.81 0.47 -18.88
C LYS A 140 -21.18 -0.83 -18.19
N VAL A 141 -22.02 -0.75 -17.15
CA VAL A 141 -22.39 -1.91 -16.34
C VAL A 141 -23.90 -1.88 -16.04
N HIS A 142 -24.60 -2.91 -16.48
CA HIS A 142 -26.04 -3.06 -16.31
C HIS A 142 -26.35 -4.45 -15.74
N GLY A 143 -26.95 -4.52 -14.56
CA GLY A 143 -27.34 -5.79 -13.93
C GLY A 143 -27.04 -5.87 -12.44
N TYR A 144 -26.83 -7.05 -11.97
CA TYR A 144 -26.56 -7.34 -10.55
C TYR A 144 -25.18 -8.00 -10.41
N LEU A 145 -24.61 -7.91 -9.21
CA LEU A 145 -23.47 -8.74 -8.87
C LEU A 145 -23.93 -10.20 -8.74
N ASP A 146 -23.40 -11.08 -9.59
CA ASP A 146 -23.62 -12.51 -9.48
C ASP A 146 -22.60 -13.14 -8.51
N ALA A 147 -22.79 -12.83 -7.24
CA ALA A 147 -22.01 -13.31 -6.10
C ALA A 147 -22.85 -13.19 -4.82
N THR A 148 -22.31 -13.75 -3.72
CA THR A 148 -22.89 -13.56 -2.39
C THR A 148 -22.87 -12.09 -1.97
N ALA A 149 -23.83 -11.68 -1.15
CA ALA A 149 -23.74 -10.42 -0.45
C ALA A 149 -22.53 -10.39 0.49
N THR A 150 -21.92 -9.21 0.64
CA THR A 150 -20.75 -9.04 1.50
C THR A 150 -21.16 -8.86 2.96
N PRO A 151 -20.66 -9.67 3.92
CA PRO A 151 -21.01 -9.55 5.33
C PRO A 151 -20.75 -8.18 5.95
N GLN A 152 -19.77 -7.43 5.42
CA GLN A 152 -19.44 -6.06 5.87
C GLN A 152 -20.28 -4.97 5.18
N GLY A 153 -21.22 -5.31 4.28
CA GLY A 153 -21.84 -4.38 3.34
C GLY A 153 -20.93 -4.09 2.13
N HIS A 154 -19.65 -3.84 2.34
CA HIS A 154 -18.60 -3.88 1.33
C HIS A 154 -17.22 -4.12 1.97
N PRO A 155 -16.27 -4.76 1.26
CA PRO A 155 -14.89 -4.89 1.71
C PRO A 155 -14.26 -3.52 2.03
N VAL A 156 -13.44 -3.46 3.08
CA VAL A 156 -12.76 -2.23 3.48
C VAL A 156 -11.90 -1.72 2.30
N ILE A 157 -12.02 -0.43 1.99
CA ILE A 157 -11.23 0.21 0.93
C ILE A 157 -9.95 0.80 1.54
N VAL A 158 -8.83 0.29 1.07
CA VAL A 158 -7.49 0.81 1.40
C VAL A 158 -6.91 1.53 0.20
N GLN A 159 -6.16 2.59 0.40
CA GLN A 159 -5.54 3.39 -0.64
C GLN A 159 -4.13 3.81 -0.23
N ALA A 160 -3.25 4.08 -1.19
CA ALA A 160 -1.84 4.44 -0.93
C ALA A 160 -1.37 5.69 -1.72
N GLY A 161 -2.29 6.50 -2.22
CA GLY A 161 -1.97 7.66 -3.06
C GLY A 161 -1.63 8.92 -2.26
N SER A 162 -0.43 9.47 -2.43
CA SER A 162 0.00 10.74 -1.83
C SER A 162 -0.08 11.95 -2.77
N SER A 163 -0.34 11.72 -4.07
CA SER A 163 -0.57 12.80 -5.05
C SER A 163 -1.93 13.49 -4.80
N GLU A 164 -2.11 14.71 -5.35
CA GLU A 164 -3.39 15.42 -5.21
C GLU A 164 -4.62 14.56 -5.62
N PRO A 165 -4.63 13.91 -6.80
CA PRO A 165 -5.72 13.00 -7.15
C PRO A 165 -5.82 11.78 -6.20
N GLY A 166 -4.69 11.29 -5.69
CA GLY A 166 -4.69 10.17 -4.75
C GLY A 166 -5.29 10.52 -3.39
N LYS A 167 -4.94 11.69 -2.85
CA LYS A 167 -5.53 12.21 -1.60
C LYS A 167 -7.04 12.46 -1.75
N GLU A 168 -7.47 12.96 -2.90
CA GLU A 168 -8.87 13.20 -3.19
C GLU A 168 -9.66 11.89 -3.29
N LEU A 169 -9.14 10.90 -4.03
CA LEU A 169 -9.76 9.57 -4.11
C LEU A 169 -9.85 8.90 -2.74
N ALA A 170 -8.79 8.99 -1.92
CA ALA A 170 -8.79 8.45 -0.57
C ALA A 170 -9.82 9.14 0.32
N ALA A 171 -9.86 10.46 0.36
CA ALA A 171 -10.82 11.21 1.15
C ALA A 171 -12.28 10.90 0.77
N ARG A 172 -12.54 10.61 -0.51
CA ARG A 172 -13.87 10.25 -1.00
C ARG A 172 -14.27 8.82 -0.68
N THR A 173 -13.33 7.85 -0.74
CA THR A 173 -13.69 6.43 -0.84
C THR A 173 -13.03 5.51 0.18
N ALA A 174 -11.85 5.85 0.71
CA ALA A 174 -11.07 4.93 1.52
C ALA A 174 -11.41 4.98 3.02
N GLU A 175 -11.35 3.84 3.68
CA GLU A 175 -11.38 3.71 5.14
C GLU A 175 -9.97 3.69 5.74
N VAL A 176 -8.95 3.32 4.95
CA VAL A 176 -7.54 3.31 5.36
C VAL A 176 -6.69 3.93 4.25
N ILE A 177 -5.72 4.76 4.60
CA ILE A 177 -4.68 5.22 3.69
C ILE A 177 -3.30 4.86 4.22
N PHE A 178 -2.55 4.13 3.41
CA PHE A 178 -1.15 3.79 3.65
C PHE A 178 -0.25 4.90 3.13
N THR A 179 0.76 5.30 3.93
CA THR A 179 1.68 6.40 3.58
C THR A 179 3.14 6.05 3.85
N ALA A 180 4.06 6.90 3.37
CA ALA A 180 5.51 6.70 3.50
C ALA A 180 6.20 8.02 3.91
N TRP A 181 5.90 8.54 5.08
CA TRP A 181 6.49 9.78 5.58
C TRP A 181 7.73 9.53 6.43
N GLN A 182 8.77 10.38 6.23
CA GLN A 182 10.05 10.25 6.92
C GLN A 182 10.15 11.11 8.19
N THR A 183 9.34 12.14 8.30
CA THR A 183 9.36 13.08 9.44
C THR A 183 7.97 13.24 10.03
N LEU A 184 7.92 13.51 11.32
CA LEU A 184 6.68 13.79 12.05
C LEU A 184 5.95 14.99 11.43
N GLU A 185 6.68 16.05 11.11
CA GLU A 185 6.11 17.28 10.54
C GLU A 185 5.43 17.05 9.19
N ASP A 186 6.06 16.28 8.28
CA ASP A 186 5.46 15.98 6.96
C ASP A 186 4.25 15.05 7.09
N ALA A 187 4.31 14.09 8.02
CA ALA A 187 3.19 13.23 8.34
C ALA A 187 1.99 14.02 8.89
N GLN A 188 2.23 14.98 9.79
CA GLN A 188 1.20 15.88 10.32
C GLN A 188 0.59 16.77 9.24
N LYS A 189 1.40 17.31 8.33
CA LYS A 189 0.89 18.10 7.18
C LYS A 189 -0.05 17.26 6.32
N PHE A 190 0.37 16.04 6.00
CA PHE A 190 -0.44 15.10 5.23
C PHE A 190 -1.74 14.72 5.99
N TYR A 191 -1.62 14.40 7.26
CA TYR A 191 -2.75 14.04 8.13
C TYR A 191 -3.81 15.15 8.13
N ARG A 192 -3.42 16.39 8.41
CA ARG A 192 -4.34 17.53 8.41
C ARG A 192 -4.97 17.77 7.03
N ASP A 193 -4.19 17.67 5.95
CA ASP A 193 -4.70 17.85 4.59
C ASP A 193 -5.76 16.79 4.25
N VAL A 194 -5.45 15.51 4.42
CA VAL A 194 -6.38 14.43 4.04
C VAL A 194 -7.62 14.42 4.94
N LYS A 195 -7.46 14.55 6.27
CA LYS A 195 -8.60 14.62 7.20
C LYS A 195 -9.48 15.85 6.94
N GLY A 196 -8.89 16.97 6.51
CA GLY A 196 -9.62 18.20 6.14
C GLY A 196 -10.50 18.03 4.89
N ARG A 197 -10.15 17.11 3.98
CA ARG A 197 -10.92 16.85 2.75
C ARG A 197 -12.21 16.06 2.99
N LEU A 198 -12.28 15.29 4.09
CA LEU A 198 -13.40 14.37 4.35
C LEU A 198 -14.74 15.08 4.42
N ALA A 199 -14.80 16.28 5.01
CA ALA A 199 -16.03 17.06 5.15
C ALA A 199 -16.69 17.38 3.79
N LYS A 200 -15.92 17.54 2.72
CA LYS A 200 -16.41 17.74 1.34
C LYS A 200 -17.29 16.58 0.86
N TYR A 201 -17.05 15.38 1.40
CA TYR A 201 -17.76 14.15 1.07
C TYR A 201 -18.75 13.72 2.15
N GLY A 202 -19.06 14.61 3.12
CA GLY A 202 -19.96 14.30 4.22
C GLY A 202 -19.42 13.25 5.20
N ARG A 203 -18.10 13.05 5.22
CA ARG A 203 -17.43 12.04 6.05
C ARG A 203 -16.81 12.66 7.31
N ARG A 204 -16.84 11.90 8.41
CA ARG A 204 -16.18 12.25 9.66
C ARG A 204 -14.69 11.92 9.61
N LYS A 205 -13.90 12.55 10.48
CA LYS A 205 -12.43 12.33 10.55
C LYS A 205 -12.04 10.90 10.92
N ASP A 206 -12.87 10.23 11.71
CA ASP A 206 -12.67 8.84 12.17
C ASP A 206 -13.01 7.78 11.12
N GLU A 207 -13.62 8.17 9.99
CA GLU A 207 -13.94 7.25 8.89
C GLU A 207 -12.79 6.99 7.90
N LEU A 208 -11.65 7.63 8.10
CA LEU A 208 -10.43 7.36 7.34
C LEU A 208 -9.24 7.32 8.28
N LEU A 209 -8.61 6.16 8.39
CA LEU A 209 -7.42 5.94 9.21
C LEU A 209 -6.15 6.12 8.37
N ILE A 210 -5.21 6.92 8.87
CA ILE A 210 -3.93 7.18 8.23
C ILE A 210 -2.87 6.30 8.88
N MET A 211 -2.27 5.39 8.10
CA MET A 211 -1.36 4.35 8.57
C MET A 211 -0.01 4.44 7.83
N PRO A 212 0.96 5.21 8.34
CA PRO A 212 2.30 5.23 7.78
C PRO A 212 2.99 3.86 7.92
N GLY A 213 3.75 3.48 6.89
CA GLY A 213 4.62 2.32 6.92
C GLY A 213 5.85 2.57 7.76
N VAL A 214 6.14 1.66 8.69
CA VAL A 214 7.33 1.69 9.53
C VAL A 214 8.08 0.37 9.43
N PHE A 215 9.37 0.45 9.12
CA PHE A 215 10.26 -0.69 9.00
C PHE A 215 11.00 -0.85 10.33
N ILE A 216 10.71 -1.91 11.09
CA ILE A 216 11.13 -2.04 12.48
C ILE A 216 12.15 -3.16 12.63
N THR A 217 13.35 -2.78 13.09
CA THR A 217 14.38 -3.73 13.56
C THR A 217 14.52 -3.61 15.07
N VAL A 218 14.02 -4.60 15.80
CA VAL A 218 14.01 -4.61 17.27
C VAL A 218 14.94 -5.66 17.86
N ALA A 219 15.57 -5.34 19.00
CA ALA A 219 16.26 -6.28 19.85
C ALA A 219 16.20 -5.79 21.32
N LYS A 220 16.67 -6.61 22.26
CA LYS A 220 16.65 -6.27 23.69
C LYS A 220 17.54 -5.07 24.03
N THR A 221 18.60 -4.87 23.26
CA THR A 221 19.48 -3.70 23.38
C THR A 221 19.61 -2.98 22.04
N GLU A 222 19.94 -1.69 22.09
CA GLU A 222 20.14 -0.89 20.87
C GLU A 222 21.34 -1.41 20.06
N GLU A 223 22.40 -1.87 20.72
CA GLU A 223 23.58 -2.45 20.06
C GLU A 223 23.20 -3.70 19.25
N GLU A 224 22.42 -4.62 19.83
CA GLU A 224 21.92 -5.81 19.13
C GLU A 224 21.01 -5.45 17.95
N ALA A 225 20.11 -4.45 18.11
CA ALA A 225 19.24 -4.00 17.06
C ALA A 225 20.04 -3.43 15.87
N ARG A 226 21.04 -2.59 16.16
CA ARG A 226 21.96 -2.03 15.14
C ARG A 226 22.82 -3.10 14.48
N ALA A 227 23.26 -4.12 15.23
CA ALA A 227 23.99 -5.25 14.67
C ALA A 227 23.12 -6.07 13.70
N LYS A 228 21.84 -6.32 14.04
CA LYS A 228 20.86 -6.95 13.13
C LYS A 228 20.68 -6.14 11.85
N GLN A 229 20.45 -4.82 11.95
CA GLN A 229 20.33 -3.94 10.81
C GLN A 229 21.56 -3.99 9.90
N LYS A 230 22.76 -3.86 10.50
CA LYS A 230 24.02 -3.93 9.75
C LYS A 230 24.20 -5.26 9.04
N GLN A 231 23.83 -6.36 9.67
CA GLN A 231 23.87 -7.68 9.06
C GLN A 231 22.92 -7.77 7.86
N LEU A 232 21.69 -7.28 7.98
CA LEU A 232 20.72 -7.25 6.90
C LEU A 232 21.22 -6.40 5.71
N ASN A 233 21.75 -5.22 6.00
CA ASN A 233 22.31 -4.33 4.98
C ASN A 233 23.50 -4.97 4.25
N SER A 234 24.31 -5.78 4.94
CA SER A 234 25.45 -6.46 4.33
C SER A 234 25.07 -7.49 3.25
N TYR A 235 23.80 -7.91 3.19
CA TYR A 235 23.28 -8.78 2.13
C TYR A 235 22.80 -8.03 0.89
N ILE A 236 22.77 -6.70 0.92
CA ILE A 236 22.39 -5.89 -0.24
C ILE A 236 23.60 -5.80 -1.18
N LEU A 237 23.53 -6.49 -2.30
CA LEU A 237 24.56 -6.42 -3.33
C LEU A 237 24.62 -4.99 -3.90
N PRO A 238 25.83 -4.44 -4.17
CA PRO A 238 25.98 -3.07 -4.67
C PRO A 238 25.17 -2.79 -5.94
N GLU A 239 25.17 -3.70 -6.91
CA GLU A 239 24.41 -3.59 -8.15
C GLU A 239 22.89 -3.50 -7.90
N VAL A 240 22.38 -4.29 -6.96
CA VAL A 240 20.97 -4.25 -6.55
C VAL A 240 20.65 -2.94 -5.84
N GLY A 241 21.51 -2.53 -4.90
CA GLY A 241 21.37 -1.29 -4.17
C GLY A 241 21.37 -0.05 -5.07
N LEU A 242 22.30 0.03 -6.01
CA LEU A 242 22.39 1.11 -7.00
C LEU A 242 21.18 1.14 -7.94
N GLN A 243 20.62 -0.01 -8.29
CA GLN A 243 19.37 -0.04 -9.07
C GLN A 243 18.17 0.45 -8.27
N TYR A 244 18.05 0.10 -6.96
CA TYR A 244 17.03 0.69 -6.10
C TYR A 244 17.18 2.20 -6.01
N LEU A 245 18.41 2.70 -5.84
CA LEU A 245 18.70 4.13 -5.81
C LEU A 245 18.34 4.80 -7.14
N SER A 246 18.70 4.18 -8.27
CA SER A 246 18.36 4.66 -9.62
C SER A 246 16.85 4.80 -9.81
N ARG A 247 16.07 3.79 -9.41
CA ARG A 247 14.60 3.82 -9.48
C ARG A 247 14.00 4.89 -8.59
N PHE A 248 14.53 5.03 -7.37
CA PHE A 248 14.04 6.03 -6.44
C PHE A 248 14.29 7.44 -6.97
N LEU A 249 15.47 7.69 -7.53
CA LEU A 249 15.83 8.98 -8.14
C LEU A 249 15.16 9.20 -9.51
N GLY A 250 14.80 8.13 -10.22
CA GLY A 250 14.30 8.20 -11.59
C GLY A 250 15.40 8.42 -12.63
N VAL A 251 16.66 8.15 -12.27
CA VAL A 251 17.85 8.28 -13.15
C VAL A 251 18.81 7.12 -12.91
N ASP A 252 19.59 6.77 -13.93
CA ASP A 252 20.58 5.71 -13.82
C ASP A 252 21.83 6.20 -13.05
N VAL A 253 22.00 5.63 -11.86
CA VAL A 253 23.18 5.81 -11.00
C VAL A 253 23.97 4.51 -10.82
N SER A 254 23.76 3.51 -11.68
CA SER A 254 24.40 2.18 -11.60
C SER A 254 25.91 2.21 -11.68
N LYS A 255 26.48 3.29 -12.22
CA LYS A 255 27.93 3.48 -12.41
C LYS A 255 28.61 4.20 -11.25
N LEU A 256 27.88 4.62 -10.23
CA LEU A 256 28.50 5.26 -9.07
C LEU A 256 29.35 4.26 -8.27
N ASP A 257 30.46 4.73 -7.75
CA ASP A 257 31.25 3.97 -6.80
C ASP A 257 30.47 3.84 -5.48
N PRO A 258 30.14 2.62 -5.04
CA PRO A 258 29.42 2.39 -3.77
C PRO A 258 30.12 3.03 -2.56
N ASP A 259 31.44 3.02 -2.52
CA ASP A 259 32.24 3.54 -1.42
C ASP A 259 32.71 5.00 -1.67
N GLY A 260 32.36 5.55 -2.81
CA GLY A 260 32.59 6.95 -3.15
C GLY A 260 31.63 7.92 -2.46
N PRO A 261 31.95 9.23 -2.55
CA PRO A 261 31.10 10.27 -1.95
C PRO A 261 29.75 10.37 -2.66
N ILE A 262 28.72 10.81 -1.92
CA ILE A 262 27.41 11.10 -2.48
C ILE A 262 27.55 12.27 -3.46
N PRO A 263 27.21 12.08 -4.76
CA PRO A 263 27.28 13.16 -5.74
C PRO A 263 26.20 14.22 -5.51
N GLU A 264 26.34 15.36 -6.17
CA GLU A 264 25.30 16.38 -6.16
C GLU A 264 24.09 15.88 -6.98
N LEU A 265 23.06 15.41 -6.29
CA LEU A 265 21.94 14.67 -6.87
C LEU A 265 21.03 15.53 -7.78
N ALA A 266 21.14 16.86 -7.72
CA ALA A 266 20.42 17.77 -8.61
C ALA A 266 20.79 17.60 -10.10
N GLU A 267 21.98 17.07 -10.41
CA GLU A 267 22.44 16.82 -11.78
C GLU A 267 21.85 15.55 -12.40
N TYR A 268 21.26 14.68 -11.59
CA TYR A 268 20.78 13.35 -12.00
C TYR A 268 19.27 13.26 -12.20
N THR A 269 18.56 14.37 -12.31
CA THR A 269 17.10 14.35 -12.35
C THR A 269 16.56 14.58 -13.77
N LEU A 270 16.10 13.48 -14.41
CA LEU A 270 15.30 13.54 -15.64
C LEU A 270 13.80 13.54 -15.31
N ASP A 271 13.12 14.49 -15.90
CA ASP A 271 11.72 14.88 -15.76
C ASP A 271 10.71 13.72 -15.90
N ARG A 272 9.99 13.36 -14.83
CA ARG A 272 8.66 12.70 -14.95
C ARG A 272 7.64 13.04 -13.86
N THR A 273 8.00 13.64 -12.77
CA THR A 273 7.18 14.27 -11.73
C THR A 273 8.15 14.97 -10.79
N ASP A 274 8.20 16.25 -10.75
CA ASP A 274 9.19 17.13 -10.11
C ASP A 274 10.40 16.37 -9.48
N PRO A 275 11.48 16.18 -10.24
CA PRO A 275 12.62 15.35 -9.82
C PRO A 275 13.32 15.94 -8.59
N ARG A 276 13.17 17.25 -8.36
CA ARG A 276 13.72 17.94 -7.20
C ARG A 276 13.14 17.41 -5.88
N ILE A 277 11.90 16.89 -5.87
CA ILE A 277 11.29 16.34 -4.67
C ILE A 277 12.06 15.10 -4.21
N ARG A 278 12.35 14.17 -5.12
CA ARG A 278 13.06 12.92 -4.76
C ARG A 278 14.53 13.15 -4.40
N ALA A 279 15.23 14.02 -5.16
CA ALA A 279 16.58 14.41 -4.84
C ALA A 279 16.65 15.10 -3.46
N ASN A 280 15.70 15.95 -3.13
CA ASN A 280 15.63 16.60 -1.82
C ASN A 280 15.31 15.61 -0.69
N ILE A 281 14.48 14.60 -0.93
CA ILE A 281 14.23 13.52 0.05
C ILE A 281 15.53 12.78 0.35
N ILE A 282 16.29 12.38 -0.66
CA ILE A 282 17.57 11.67 -0.49
C ILE A 282 18.61 12.56 0.20
N LYS A 283 18.72 13.82 -0.22
CA LYS A 283 19.60 14.77 0.44
C LYS A 283 19.23 14.93 1.92
N GLY A 284 17.94 15.08 2.22
CA GLY A 284 17.46 15.15 3.59
C GLY A 284 17.71 13.87 4.39
N ILE A 285 17.67 12.68 3.77
CA ILE A 285 18.05 11.42 4.41
C ILE A 285 19.55 11.44 4.73
N ALA A 286 20.40 11.77 3.75
CA ALA A 286 21.84 11.82 3.93
C ALA A 286 22.25 12.79 5.06
N GLU A 287 21.68 14.01 5.08
CA GLU A 287 21.96 15.03 6.10
C GLU A 287 21.52 14.57 7.50
N ARG A 288 20.30 14.02 7.63
CA ARG A 288 19.79 13.56 8.94
C ARG A 288 20.57 12.41 9.54
N HIS A 289 21.10 11.53 8.71
CA HIS A 289 21.84 10.34 9.17
C HIS A 289 23.36 10.52 9.10
N GLY A 290 23.86 11.64 8.58
CA GLY A 290 25.27 11.90 8.43
C GLY A 290 25.95 11.00 7.39
N TYR A 291 25.18 10.54 6.39
CA TYR A 291 25.71 9.69 5.33
C TYR A 291 26.64 10.47 4.41
N THR A 292 27.75 9.86 4.06
CA THR A 292 28.79 10.46 3.20
C THR A 292 29.08 9.61 1.96
N LYS A 293 28.68 8.32 1.98
CA LYS A 293 28.94 7.35 0.92
C LYS A 293 27.64 6.94 0.22
N VAL A 294 27.76 6.63 -1.06
CA VAL A 294 26.63 6.11 -1.88
C VAL A 294 26.07 4.82 -1.30
N ARG A 295 26.94 3.94 -0.75
CA ARG A 295 26.52 2.70 -0.08
C ARG A 295 25.52 2.92 1.04
N GLU A 296 25.77 3.88 1.90
CA GLU A 296 24.88 4.21 3.04
C GLU A 296 23.49 4.64 2.59
N LEU A 297 23.40 5.36 1.47
CA LEU A 297 22.13 5.77 0.86
C LEU A 297 21.37 4.57 0.29
N TYR A 298 22.00 3.75 -0.51
CA TYR A 298 21.26 2.65 -1.13
C TYR A 298 20.89 1.57 -0.09
N GLU A 299 21.69 1.33 0.92
CA GLU A 299 21.35 0.43 2.02
C GLU A 299 20.10 0.92 2.76
N HIS A 300 20.02 2.21 3.06
CA HIS A 300 18.85 2.82 3.68
C HIS A 300 17.59 2.70 2.81
N ILE A 301 17.71 3.01 1.52
CA ILE A 301 16.58 3.01 0.59
C ILE A 301 16.12 1.59 0.26
N ALA A 302 17.06 0.69 -0.03
CA ALA A 302 16.75 -0.70 -0.34
C ALA A 302 16.20 -1.45 0.87
N GLY A 303 16.74 -1.19 2.07
CA GLY A 303 16.29 -1.79 3.32
C GLY A 303 14.84 -1.44 3.64
N ALA A 304 14.53 -0.16 3.79
CA ALA A 304 13.22 0.32 4.19
C ALA A 304 12.28 0.69 3.01
N ARG A 305 12.73 0.56 1.77
CA ARG A 305 11.94 0.87 0.54
C ARG A 305 11.34 2.29 0.54
N GLY A 306 12.04 3.25 1.14
CA GLY A 306 11.57 4.62 1.27
C GLY A 306 10.58 4.86 2.41
N HIS A 307 10.30 3.87 3.25
CA HIS A 307 9.54 4.03 4.49
C HIS A 307 10.45 4.44 5.65
N ARG A 308 9.85 4.87 6.74
CA ARG A 308 10.59 5.21 7.95
C ARG A 308 11.18 3.94 8.56
N GLU A 309 12.49 3.92 8.74
CA GLU A 309 13.19 2.87 9.46
C GLU A 309 13.36 3.26 10.94
N ILE A 310 13.04 2.31 11.83
CA ILE A 310 13.21 2.44 13.26
C ILE A 310 14.02 1.25 13.75
N VAL A 311 15.14 1.54 14.40
CA VAL A 311 16.06 0.52 14.93
C VAL A 311 16.30 0.82 16.41
N GLY A 312 16.00 -0.12 17.31
CA GLY A 312 16.15 0.14 18.72
C GLY A 312 15.59 -0.93 19.63
N THR A 313 15.46 -0.54 20.89
CA THR A 313 14.83 -1.36 21.95
C THR A 313 13.30 -1.33 21.82
N PRO A 314 12.58 -2.28 22.45
CA PRO A 314 11.12 -2.28 22.46
C PRO A 314 10.53 -0.93 22.93
N GLN A 315 11.06 -0.38 24.01
CA GLN A 315 10.62 0.91 24.56
C GLN A 315 10.82 2.07 23.57
N GLN A 316 12.00 2.17 22.92
CA GLN A 316 12.27 3.21 21.94
C GLN A 316 11.31 3.16 20.76
N ILE A 317 10.93 1.95 20.34
CA ILE A 317 9.98 1.77 19.24
C ILE A 317 8.57 2.13 19.70
N ALA A 318 8.14 1.69 20.87
CA ALA A 318 6.83 2.05 21.42
C ALA A 318 6.69 3.57 21.61
N ASP A 319 7.70 4.23 22.19
CA ASP A 319 7.73 5.69 22.36
C ASP A 319 7.60 6.43 21.02
N TYR A 320 8.29 5.94 19.98
CA TYR A 320 8.20 6.52 18.64
C TYR A 320 6.77 6.38 18.05
N LEU A 321 6.17 5.20 18.16
CA LEU A 321 4.82 4.95 17.65
C LEU A 321 3.80 5.80 18.41
N GLN A 322 3.94 5.90 19.73
CA GLN A 322 3.09 6.73 20.59
C GLN A 322 3.22 8.21 20.22
N GLU A 323 4.44 8.73 20.04
CA GLU A 323 4.67 10.12 19.62
C GLU A 323 3.92 10.47 18.34
N TRP A 324 3.98 9.60 17.33
CA TRP A 324 3.30 9.82 16.05
C TRP A 324 1.78 9.77 16.17
N PHE A 325 1.27 8.86 16.99
CA PHE A 325 -0.16 8.72 17.24
C PHE A 325 -0.71 9.94 18.01
N GLU A 326 -0.08 10.33 19.10
CA GLU A 326 -0.54 11.44 19.95
C GLU A 326 -0.42 12.80 19.27
N ASN A 327 0.49 12.95 18.31
CA ASN A 327 0.71 14.21 17.58
C ASN A 327 -0.03 14.29 16.24
N GLU A 328 -1.09 13.52 16.03
CA GLU A 328 -1.89 13.56 14.80
C GLU A 328 -1.06 13.38 13.52
N ALA A 329 -0.11 12.45 13.51
CA ALA A 329 0.66 12.04 12.36
C ALA A 329 0.24 10.65 11.83
N ALA A 330 -0.43 9.86 12.68
CA ALA A 330 -0.92 8.53 12.38
C ALA A 330 -2.16 8.19 13.22
N ASP A 331 -3.06 7.38 12.68
CA ASP A 331 -4.14 6.71 13.43
C ASP A 331 -3.76 5.25 13.78
N GLY A 332 -2.66 4.76 13.23
CA GLY A 332 -2.10 3.43 13.39
C GLY A 332 -0.91 3.27 12.46
N PHE A 333 -0.38 2.05 12.35
CA PHE A 333 0.86 1.82 11.59
C PHE A 333 0.76 0.58 10.71
N ASN A 334 1.37 0.64 9.54
CA ASN A 334 1.62 -0.53 8.71
C ASN A 334 3.03 -1.05 9.03
N ILE A 335 3.09 -2.07 9.86
CA ILE A 335 4.34 -2.65 10.33
C ILE A 335 4.99 -3.47 9.22
N MET A 336 6.23 -3.16 8.90
CA MET A 336 7.03 -3.83 7.88
C MET A 336 8.21 -4.54 8.57
N PRO A 337 8.07 -5.83 8.88
CA PRO A 337 9.17 -6.57 9.51
C PRO A 337 10.31 -6.81 8.51
N PRO A 338 11.58 -6.73 8.95
CA PRO A 338 12.73 -6.88 8.05
C PRO A 338 12.88 -8.31 7.52
N THR A 339 12.42 -9.30 8.28
CA THR A 339 12.49 -10.73 7.92
C THR A 339 11.23 -11.47 8.35
N PHE A 340 10.96 -12.60 7.67
CA PHE A 340 9.90 -13.53 8.04
C PHE A 340 10.50 -14.92 8.29
N PRO A 341 10.03 -15.66 9.31
CA PRO A 341 9.04 -15.25 10.32
C PRO A 341 9.65 -14.42 11.48
N GLN A 342 10.98 -14.47 11.68
CA GLN A 342 11.64 -14.02 12.91
C GLN A 342 11.46 -12.52 13.18
N GLY A 343 11.62 -11.66 12.16
CA GLY A 343 11.47 -10.21 12.37
C GLY A 343 10.04 -9.83 12.78
N LEU A 344 9.03 -10.51 12.27
CA LEU A 344 7.65 -10.31 12.72
C LEU A 344 7.47 -10.83 14.17
N GLN A 345 8.01 -12.01 14.48
CA GLN A 345 7.93 -12.58 15.83
C GLN A 345 8.59 -11.66 16.86
N ASP A 346 9.78 -11.13 16.55
CA ASP A 346 10.47 -10.18 17.43
C ASP A 346 9.60 -8.94 17.74
N ILE A 347 8.88 -8.43 16.75
CA ILE A 347 7.96 -7.29 16.93
C ILE A 347 6.78 -7.69 17.82
N VAL A 348 6.18 -8.84 17.58
CA VAL A 348 5.04 -9.35 18.39
C VAL A 348 5.45 -9.60 19.83
N ASP A 349 6.60 -10.22 20.06
CA ASP A 349 7.03 -10.61 21.40
C ASP A 349 7.63 -9.46 22.23
N LEU A 350 8.24 -8.49 21.56
CA LEU A 350 8.99 -7.43 22.22
C LEU A 350 8.30 -6.07 22.19
N VAL A 351 7.68 -5.68 21.06
CA VAL A 351 7.09 -4.33 20.90
C VAL A 351 5.63 -4.29 21.33
N ILE A 352 4.83 -5.28 20.94
CA ILE A 352 3.38 -5.28 21.28
C ILE A 352 3.12 -5.22 22.79
N PRO A 353 3.90 -5.90 23.66
CA PRO A 353 3.70 -5.79 25.12
C PRO A 353 4.00 -4.40 25.71
N GLU A 354 4.77 -3.55 25.02
CA GLU A 354 5.09 -2.18 25.45
C GLU A 354 4.02 -1.16 25.01
N LEU A 355 3.15 -1.51 24.05
CA LEU A 355 2.05 -0.70 23.55
C LEU A 355 0.76 -0.91 24.36
#